data_a113761e4adda37029cf96dd6449d7ca
#
_entry.id   a113761e4adda37029cf96dd6449d7ca
#
_cell.length_a   1.000
_cell.length_b   1.000
_cell.length_c   1.000
_cell.angle_alpha   90.00
_cell.angle_beta   90.00
_cell.angle_gamma   90.00
#
_symmetry.space_group_name_H-M   'P 1'
#
loop_
_entity.id
_entity.type
_entity.pdbx_description
1 polymer ?
#
loop_
_entity_poly.entity_id
_entity_poly.type
_entity_poly.pdbx_seq_one_letter_code
_entity_poly.pdbx_strand_id
1 'polypeptide(L)'
;MKRKRVLLALSTFLIILAFSLSMFSPIRVYADTYISVTLGADLSDEQKEQMLDYFKVTKNDANILEVTSQEEYDALGDVASASQLGTKSISCSYVEPTSSGGLDITTYNLTWVTEGMIKNALITAGITDAKVIAAAPFKVSGTAALTGILKGFENNSNGEDLDEDNKEAANEELIVTGELGDEIGQDDATNLINEIKTKVVKESPASENEVNDIVDDVISNYDYNLSQDDIDKIKSLMNKINDLNLDYSSIKSQLKDISNTLKDKISSEEAKGFFSKIGSFFSKVGKFFSNLWNSITS
;
A
#
# COMPACT_ATOMS: atom_id res chain seq x y z
N MET A 1 -5.49 29.09 -70.62
CA MET A 1 -5.88 29.67 -69.35
C MET A 1 -6.33 28.61 -68.31
N LYS A 2 -7.06 27.56 -68.65
CA LYS A 2 -7.53 26.52 -67.69
C LYS A 2 -6.41 25.72 -67.02
N ARG A 3 -5.32 25.32 -67.72
CA ARG A 3 -4.18 24.55 -67.11
C ARG A 3 -3.42 25.32 -66.03
N LYS A 4 -3.22 26.63 -66.15
CA LYS A 4 -2.54 27.43 -65.11
C LYS A 4 -3.39 27.58 -63.87
N ARG A 5 -4.72 27.65 -63.98
CA ARG A 5 -5.62 27.69 -62.79
C ARG A 5 -5.67 26.36 -62.02
N VAL A 6 -5.60 25.23 -62.72
CA VAL A 6 -5.56 23.91 -62.12
C VAL A 6 -4.22 23.67 -61.37
N LEU A 7 -3.11 24.07 -61.93
CA LEU A 7 -1.78 23.99 -61.30
C LEU A 7 -1.70 24.89 -60.08
N LEU A 8 -2.29 26.09 -60.08
CA LEU A 8 -2.34 26.98 -58.93
C LEU A 8 -3.22 26.40 -57.81
N ALA A 9 -4.36 25.79 -58.13
CA ALA A 9 -5.24 25.16 -57.18
C ALA A 9 -4.60 23.90 -56.54
N LEU A 10 -3.83 23.09 -57.30
CA LEU A 10 -3.10 21.94 -56.77
C LEU A 10 -1.97 22.37 -55.82
N SER A 11 -1.25 23.46 -56.14
CA SER A 11 -0.17 23.96 -55.28
C SER A 11 -0.67 24.53 -53.95
N THR A 12 -1.80 25.23 -53.97
CA THR A 12 -2.42 25.76 -52.75
C THR A 12 -2.98 24.61 -51.87
N PHE A 13 -3.56 23.58 -52.48
CA PHE A 13 -4.05 22.42 -51.75
C PHE A 13 -2.90 21.62 -51.09
N LEU A 14 -1.76 21.48 -51.78
CA LEU A 14 -0.57 20.81 -51.23
C LEU A 14 0.03 21.58 -50.06
N ILE A 15 0.04 22.92 -50.11
CA ILE A 15 0.54 23.78 -49.05
C ILE A 15 -0.39 23.72 -47.82
N ILE A 16 -1.71 23.70 -48.00
CA ILE A 16 -2.68 23.56 -46.89
C ILE A 16 -2.59 22.18 -46.26
N LEU A 17 -2.38 21.11 -47.05
CA LEU A 17 -2.21 19.75 -46.55
C LEU A 17 -0.88 19.59 -45.74
N ALA A 18 0.21 20.21 -46.20
CA ALA A 18 1.47 20.23 -45.48
C ALA A 18 1.40 21.01 -44.14
N PHE A 19 0.62 22.11 -44.14
CA PHE A 19 0.43 22.91 -42.92
C PHE A 19 -0.50 22.23 -41.91
N SER A 20 -1.48 21.42 -42.34
CA SER A 20 -2.33 20.62 -41.44
C SER A 20 -1.62 19.41 -40.84
N LEU A 21 -0.62 18.83 -41.53
CA LEU A 21 0.19 17.73 -40.99
C LEU A 21 1.20 18.20 -39.93
N SER A 22 1.64 19.46 -39.97
CA SER A 22 2.58 19.98 -38.97
C SER A 22 1.93 20.39 -37.65
N MET A 23 0.60 20.43 -37.55
CA MET A 23 -0.14 20.72 -36.32
C MET A 23 -0.43 19.48 -35.48
N PHE A 24 -0.16 18.26 -35.99
CA PHE A 24 -0.23 17.03 -35.21
C PHE A 24 1.17 16.63 -34.72
N SER A 25 1.87 17.52 -34.01
CA SER A 25 2.86 17.07 -33.08
C SER A 25 2.10 16.34 -31.95
N PRO A 26 2.37 15.06 -31.68
CA PRO A 26 1.81 14.46 -30.51
C PRO A 26 2.28 15.31 -29.33
N ILE A 27 1.36 16.01 -28.69
CA ILE A 27 1.58 16.54 -27.36
C ILE A 27 1.84 15.27 -26.54
N ARG A 28 3.10 15.02 -26.22
CA ARG A 28 3.41 14.11 -25.13
C ARG A 28 2.87 14.78 -23.89
N VAL A 29 1.65 14.46 -23.53
CA VAL A 29 1.21 14.61 -22.16
C VAL A 29 2.11 13.66 -21.40
N TYR A 30 3.20 14.20 -20.86
CA TYR A 30 3.80 13.61 -19.69
C TYR A 30 2.66 13.68 -18.67
N ALA A 31 2.02 12.59 -18.36
CA ALA A 31 1.41 12.46 -17.07
C ALA A 31 2.56 12.77 -16.11
N ASP A 32 2.52 13.95 -15.49
CA ASP A 32 3.40 14.27 -14.40
C ASP A 32 3.10 13.22 -13.33
N THR A 33 3.85 12.12 -13.37
CA THR A 33 3.92 11.14 -12.30
C THR A 33 4.67 11.88 -11.21
N TYR A 34 3.91 12.51 -10.32
CA TYR A 34 4.48 13.37 -9.29
C TYR A 34 5.09 12.47 -8.23
N ILE A 35 6.39 12.37 -8.27
CA ILE A 35 7.15 11.64 -7.27
C ILE A 35 7.20 12.51 -6.01
N SER A 36 6.84 11.94 -4.87
CA SER A 36 7.07 12.53 -3.55
C SER A 36 8.18 11.76 -2.83
N VAL A 37 9.10 12.48 -2.24
CA VAL A 37 10.12 11.92 -1.34
C VAL A 37 9.99 12.58 0.01
N THR A 38 9.86 11.77 1.06
CA THR A 38 9.91 12.27 2.43
C THR A 38 11.23 11.87 3.07
N LEU A 39 11.86 12.80 3.76
CA LEU A 39 13.11 12.60 4.46
C LEU A 39 12.88 12.76 5.96
N GLY A 40 13.47 11.90 6.79
CA GLY A 40 13.46 12.09 8.23
C GLY A 40 14.12 13.41 8.61
N ALA A 41 13.42 14.24 9.39
CA ALA A 41 13.90 15.58 9.73
C ALA A 41 15.19 15.59 10.55
N ASP A 42 15.48 14.52 11.30
CA ASP A 42 16.68 14.39 12.13
C ASP A 42 17.90 13.86 11.38
N LEU A 43 17.82 13.70 10.06
CA LEU A 43 18.97 13.37 9.20
C LEU A 43 19.87 14.58 9.02
N SER A 44 21.20 14.37 8.97
CA SER A 44 22.13 15.40 8.51
C SER A 44 21.95 15.69 7.02
N ASP A 45 22.44 16.84 6.56
CA ASP A 45 22.38 17.23 5.15
C ASP A 45 23.04 16.18 4.25
N GLU A 46 24.17 15.60 4.66
CA GLU A 46 24.86 14.54 3.92
C GLU A 46 24.03 13.25 3.85
N GLN A 47 23.30 12.90 4.93
CA GLN A 47 22.41 11.75 4.94
C GLN A 47 21.17 11.99 4.06
N LYS A 48 20.63 13.21 4.05
CA LYS A 48 19.53 13.59 3.16
C LYS A 48 19.95 13.48 1.69
N GLU A 49 21.14 13.99 1.34
CA GLU A 49 21.69 13.85 -0.02
C GLU A 49 21.93 12.37 -0.37
N GLN A 50 22.49 11.57 0.53
CA GLN A 50 22.66 10.12 0.33
C GLN A 50 21.33 9.43 0.03
N MET A 51 20.24 9.80 0.71
CA MET A 51 18.93 9.21 0.47
C MET A 51 18.33 9.65 -0.87
N LEU A 52 18.50 10.90 -1.28
CA LEU A 52 18.10 11.37 -2.61
C LEU A 52 18.84 10.61 -3.72
N ASP A 53 20.14 10.40 -3.56
CA ASP A 53 20.96 9.60 -4.49
C ASP A 53 20.49 8.14 -4.52
N TYR A 54 20.17 7.55 -3.37
CA TYR A 54 19.61 6.19 -3.27
C TYR A 54 18.29 6.06 -4.03
N PHE A 55 17.39 7.02 -3.90
CA PHE A 55 16.12 7.09 -4.63
C PHE A 55 16.30 7.50 -6.10
N LYS A 56 17.48 7.93 -6.50
CA LYS A 56 17.81 8.42 -7.87
C LYS A 56 16.96 9.61 -8.30
N VAL A 57 16.72 10.55 -7.39
CA VAL A 57 15.96 11.76 -7.62
C VAL A 57 16.79 12.99 -7.28
N THR A 58 16.53 14.09 -7.97
CA THR A 58 17.03 15.42 -7.59
C THR A 58 15.89 16.26 -7.02
N LYS A 59 16.21 17.39 -6.40
CA LYS A 59 15.20 18.32 -5.86
C LYS A 59 14.27 18.91 -6.93
N ASN A 60 14.58 18.74 -8.20
CA ASN A 60 13.74 19.19 -9.32
C ASN A 60 12.83 18.09 -9.87
N ASP A 61 13.10 16.83 -9.53
CA ASP A 61 12.38 15.66 -10.08
C ASP A 61 11.25 15.19 -9.17
N ALA A 62 11.23 15.63 -7.92
CA ALA A 62 10.29 15.17 -6.91
C ALA A 62 9.88 16.28 -5.95
N ASN A 63 8.70 16.13 -5.36
CA ASN A 63 8.29 16.92 -4.20
C ASN A 63 9.03 16.40 -2.96
N ILE A 64 9.95 17.22 -2.43
CA ILE A 64 10.75 16.82 -1.25
C ILE A 64 10.07 17.37 0.00
N LEU A 65 9.70 16.47 0.88
CA LEU A 65 9.04 16.73 2.15
C LEU A 65 9.94 16.25 3.30
N GLU A 66 9.69 16.73 4.50
CA GLU A 66 10.31 16.19 5.72
C GLU A 66 9.24 15.61 6.64
N VAL A 67 9.61 14.59 7.41
CA VAL A 67 8.81 14.03 8.49
C VAL A 67 9.53 14.27 9.79
N THR A 68 8.89 14.99 10.70
CA THR A 68 9.40 15.24 12.03
C THR A 68 9.01 14.13 13.01
N SER A 69 9.75 13.97 14.10
CA SER A 69 9.35 13.05 15.18
C SER A 69 8.02 13.44 15.84
N GLN A 70 7.64 14.72 15.78
CA GLN A 70 6.32 15.16 16.27
C GLN A 70 5.20 14.65 15.35
N GLU A 71 5.34 14.77 14.02
CA GLU A 71 4.36 14.24 13.06
C GLU A 71 4.24 12.71 13.16
N GLU A 72 5.35 12.01 13.38
CA GLU A 72 5.33 10.57 13.63
C GLU A 72 4.58 10.25 14.94
N TYR A 73 4.83 11.02 16.00
CA TYR A 73 4.13 10.87 17.26
C TYR A 73 2.63 11.19 17.13
N ASP A 74 2.27 12.24 16.40
CA ASP A 74 0.87 12.61 16.17
C ASP A 74 0.13 11.54 15.37
N ALA A 75 0.82 10.86 14.43
CA ALA A 75 0.24 9.82 13.60
C ALA A 75 0.14 8.45 14.30
N LEU A 76 1.06 8.11 15.18
CA LEU A 76 1.25 6.76 15.73
C LEU A 76 1.23 6.71 17.26
N GLY A 77 1.30 7.86 17.96
CA GLY A 77 1.50 7.93 19.41
C GLY A 77 0.36 7.36 20.24
N ASP A 78 -0.84 7.28 19.69
CA ASP A 78 -2.01 6.67 20.35
C ASP A 78 -1.96 5.13 20.32
N VAL A 79 -1.20 4.55 19.38
CA VAL A 79 -1.15 3.09 19.13
C VAL A 79 0.24 2.50 19.31
N ALA A 80 1.31 3.29 19.19
CA ALA A 80 2.70 2.86 19.34
C ALA A 80 3.31 3.30 20.67
N SER A 81 4.13 2.44 21.26
CA SER A 81 4.92 2.81 22.44
C SER A 81 6.04 3.80 22.08
N ALA A 82 6.46 4.60 23.06
CA ALA A 82 7.59 5.52 22.89
C ALA A 82 8.91 4.81 22.50
N SER A 83 9.05 3.53 22.84
CA SER A 83 10.22 2.71 22.46
C SER A 83 10.20 2.31 20.98
N GLN A 84 9.04 2.16 20.38
CA GLN A 84 8.88 1.84 18.95
C GLN A 84 9.10 3.07 18.08
N LEU A 85 8.51 4.20 18.46
CA LEU A 85 8.69 5.48 17.74
C LEU A 85 10.13 6.01 17.88
N GLY A 86 10.72 5.86 19.06
CA GLY A 86 12.02 6.46 19.35
C GLY A 86 11.92 7.96 19.56
N THR A 87 13.03 8.68 19.38
CA THR A 87 13.12 10.14 19.62
C THR A 87 13.54 10.91 18.38
N LYS A 88 13.73 10.24 17.24
CA LYS A 88 14.26 10.82 16.00
C LYS A 88 13.56 10.23 14.80
N SER A 89 13.13 11.08 13.90
CA SER A 89 12.63 10.71 12.59
C SER A 89 13.79 10.56 11.59
N ILE A 90 14.11 9.34 11.22
CA ILE A 90 15.27 8.98 10.37
C ILE A 90 14.86 8.32 9.07
N SER A 91 13.78 7.52 9.07
CA SER A 91 13.35 6.81 7.87
C SER A 91 12.88 7.79 6.79
N CYS A 92 13.05 7.37 5.55
CA CYS A 92 12.69 8.12 4.36
C CYS A 92 11.76 7.27 3.50
N SER A 93 10.98 7.92 2.66
CA SER A 93 10.16 7.23 1.67
C SER A 93 10.26 7.89 0.28
N TYR A 94 10.10 7.08 -0.74
CA TYR A 94 9.86 7.46 -2.13
C TYR A 94 8.48 6.92 -2.50
N VAL A 95 7.64 7.75 -3.07
CA VAL A 95 6.28 7.43 -3.47
C VAL A 95 6.03 7.91 -4.89
N GLU A 96 5.66 6.98 -5.75
CA GLU A 96 5.28 7.21 -7.13
C GLU A 96 3.92 6.55 -7.38
N PRO A 97 2.81 7.31 -7.29
CA PRO A 97 1.49 6.78 -7.64
C PRO A 97 1.45 6.29 -9.08
N THR A 98 0.80 5.17 -9.32
CA THR A 98 0.64 4.58 -10.66
C THR A 98 -0.84 4.40 -10.98
N SER A 99 -1.18 4.33 -12.26
CA SER A 99 -2.58 4.15 -12.69
C SER A 99 -3.04 2.69 -12.65
N SER A 100 -2.12 1.76 -12.46
CA SER A 100 -2.37 0.30 -12.40
C SER A 100 -1.08 -0.44 -12.09
N GLY A 101 -1.18 -1.70 -11.72
CA GLY A 101 -0.03 -2.58 -11.47
C GLY A 101 0.07 -3.06 -10.02
N GLY A 102 -0.77 -2.49 -9.15
CA GLY A 102 -0.75 -2.81 -7.73
C GLY A 102 0.35 -2.07 -6.98
N LEU A 103 0.60 -2.50 -5.75
CA LEU A 103 1.63 -1.94 -4.88
C LEU A 103 2.97 -2.68 -5.08
N ASP A 104 3.97 -1.96 -5.57
CA ASP A 104 5.38 -2.39 -5.64
C ASP A 104 6.15 -1.76 -4.49
N ILE A 105 6.40 -2.54 -3.44
CA ILE A 105 7.01 -2.06 -2.20
C ILE A 105 8.42 -2.63 -2.06
N THR A 106 9.37 -1.77 -1.72
CA THR A 106 10.75 -2.16 -1.40
C THR A 106 11.19 -1.51 -0.09
N THR A 107 11.89 -2.25 0.76
CA THR A 107 12.47 -1.72 2.00
C THR A 107 14.00 -1.82 2.00
N TYR A 108 14.67 -0.86 2.65
CA TYR A 108 16.12 -0.88 2.83
C TYR A 108 16.53 -0.30 4.18
N ASN A 109 17.34 -1.06 4.93
CA ASN A 109 17.79 -0.69 6.29
C ASN A 109 16.65 -0.53 7.32
N LEU A 110 15.48 -1.09 7.07
CA LEU A 110 14.41 -1.19 8.07
C LEU A 110 14.49 -2.54 8.77
N THR A 111 14.39 -2.55 10.10
CA THR A 111 14.60 -3.76 10.91
C THR A 111 13.32 -4.30 11.54
N TRP A 112 12.28 -3.49 11.62
CA TRP A 112 11.01 -3.84 12.24
C TRP A 112 9.86 -3.75 11.25
N VAL A 113 9.76 -2.66 10.49
CA VAL A 113 8.75 -2.50 9.43
C VAL A 113 9.17 -3.30 8.19
N THR A 114 8.26 -4.12 7.66
CA THR A 114 8.47 -4.96 6.47
C THR A 114 7.67 -4.48 5.27
N GLU A 115 8.03 -4.97 4.07
CA GLU A 115 7.29 -4.70 2.83
C GLU A 115 5.82 -5.14 2.93
N GLY A 116 5.57 -6.30 3.54
CA GLY A 116 4.22 -6.84 3.73
C GLY A 116 3.37 -5.99 4.68
N MET A 117 3.97 -5.49 5.78
CA MET A 117 3.29 -4.58 6.71
C MET A 117 2.90 -3.27 6.01
N ILE A 118 3.83 -2.65 5.28
CA ILE A 118 3.54 -1.42 4.51
C ILE A 118 2.43 -1.69 3.49
N LYS A 119 2.51 -2.80 2.76
CA LYS A 119 1.51 -3.16 1.74
C LYS A 119 0.12 -3.31 2.35
N ASN A 120 0.01 -4.01 3.49
CA ASN A 120 -1.23 -4.13 4.24
C ASN A 120 -1.79 -2.77 4.65
N ALA A 121 -0.98 -1.93 5.28
CA ALA A 121 -1.38 -0.61 5.74
C ALA A 121 -1.84 0.30 4.59
N LEU A 122 -1.13 0.29 3.45
CA LEU A 122 -1.51 1.10 2.29
C LEU A 122 -2.86 0.66 1.68
N ILE A 123 -3.15 -0.65 1.64
CA ILE A 123 -4.46 -1.15 1.21
C ILE A 123 -5.57 -0.63 2.14
N THR A 124 -5.33 -0.62 3.45
CA THR A 124 -6.28 -0.07 4.44
C THR A 124 -6.44 1.44 4.29
N ALA A 125 -5.37 2.17 3.97
CA ALA A 125 -5.42 3.59 3.64
C ALA A 125 -6.15 3.89 2.29
N GLY A 126 -6.58 2.87 1.55
CA GLY A 126 -7.26 3.04 0.26
C GLY A 126 -6.32 3.18 -0.93
N ILE A 127 -5.00 3.01 -0.73
CA ILE A 127 -3.99 3.12 -1.78
C ILE A 127 -3.76 1.75 -2.41
N THR A 128 -4.00 1.63 -3.71
CA THR A 128 -3.97 0.35 -4.42
C THR A 128 -2.92 0.25 -5.51
N ASP A 129 -2.43 1.37 -6.02
CA ASP A 129 -1.51 1.37 -7.16
C ASP A 129 -0.39 2.41 -6.95
N ALA A 130 0.81 1.94 -6.63
CA ALA A 130 2.00 2.78 -6.44
C ALA A 130 3.28 1.97 -6.43
N LYS A 131 4.38 2.64 -6.77
CA LYS A 131 5.72 2.21 -6.40
C LYS A 131 6.17 2.96 -5.16
N VAL A 132 6.60 2.23 -4.13
CA VAL A 132 7.02 2.79 -2.85
C VAL A 132 8.35 2.19 -2.42
N ILE A 133 9.28 3.04 -1.99
CA ILE A 133 10.52 2.62 -1.37
C ILE A 133 10.57 3.24 0.02
N ALA A 134 10.65 2.41 1.06
CA ALA A 134 10.84 2.83 2.44
C ALA A 134 12.27 2.49 2.86
N ALA A 135 13.07 3.50 3.23
CA ALA A 135 14.50 3.30 3.40
C ALA A 135 15.10 4.21 4.48
N ALA A 136 16.30 3.85 4.94
CA ALA A 136 17.10 4.69 5.82
C ALA A 136 18.59 4.57 5.48
N PRO A 137 19.43 5.57 5.81
CA PRO A 137 20.87 5.51 5.54
C PRO A 137 21.62 4.48 6.40
N PHE A 138 21.02 4.06 7.50
CA PHE A 138 21.48 3.01 8.41
C PHE A 138 20.29 2.29 9.04
N LYS A 139 20.52 1.19 9.76
CA LYS A 139 19.45 0.37 10.33
C LYS A 139 18.64 1.11 11.40
N VAL A 140 17.31 1.15 11.21
CA VAL A 140 16.31 1.76 12.10
C VAL A 140 15.05 0.89 12.15
N SER A 141 14.08 1.17 13.05
CA SER A 141 12.79 0.49 13.10
C SER A 141 11.99 0.65 11.80
N GLY A 142 11.85 1.87 11.32
CA GLY A 142 11.17 2.19 10.07
C GLY A 142 9.78 2.82 10.25
N THR A 143 9.35 3.13 11.46
CA THR A 143 8.00 3.66 11.77
C THR A 143 7.72 4.99 11.07
N ALA A 144 8.67 5.94 11.06
CA ALA A 144 8.53 7.19 10.34
C ALA A 144 8.33 7.03 8.81
N ALA A 145 8.68 5.86 8.24
CA ALA A 145 8.50 5.64 6.81
C ALA A 145 7.02 5.59 6.41
N LEU A 146 6.12 4.96 7.20
CA LEU A 146 4.69 4.94 6.88
C LEU A 146 4.09 6.36 6.95
N THR A 147 4.38 7.11 8.02
CA THR A 147 3.97 8.51 8.13
C THR A 147 4.43 9.32 6.90
N GLY A 148 5.67 9.09 6.47
CA GLY A 148 6.22 9.72 5.27
C GLY A 148 5.53 9.28 3.97
N ILE A 149 5.20 8.01 3.83
CA ILE A 149 4.49 7.48 2.65
C ILE A 149 3.10 8.12 2.54
N LEU A 150 2.31 8.12 3.61
CA LEU A 150 0.97 8.71 3.62
C LEU A 150 1.04 10.22 3.34
N LYS A 151 1.96 10.95 4.00
CA LYS A 151 2.23 12.35 3.73
C LYS A 151 2.62 12.62 2.27
N GLY A 152 3.43 11.72 1.67
CA GLY A 152 3.83 11.79 0.27
C GLY A 152 2.65 11.65 -0.69
N PHE A 153 1.69 10.80 -0.38
CA PHE A 153 0.45 10.66 -1.16
C PHE A 153 -0.43 11.89 -1.07
N GLU A 154 -0.67 12.43 0.12
CA GLU A 154 -1.52 13.61 0.34
C GLU A 154 -0.96 14.87 -0.31
N ASN A 155 0.36 15.01 -0.31
CA ASN A 155 1.03 16.17 -0.90
C ASN A 155 1.40 15.99 -2.38
N ASN A 156 0.85 14.99 -3.04
CA ASN A 156 0.98 14.81 -4.48
C ASN A 156 0.07 15.83 -5.22
N SER A 157 0.52 16.40 -6.32
CA SER A 157 -0.24 17.42 -7.09
C SER A 157 -1.56 16.90 -7.70
N ASN A 158 -1.71 15.57 -7.78
CA ASN A 158 -2.97 14.89 -8.12
C ASN A 158 -3.53 14.14 -6.89
N GLY A 159 -2.98 14.39 -5.69
CA GLY A 159 -3.35 13.68 -4.48
C GLY A 159 -4.81 13.97 -4.14
N GLU A 160 -5.58 12.91 -4.02
CA GLU A 160 -6.81 12.94 -3.27
C GLU A 160 -6.42 12.95 -1.79
N ASP A 161 -7.09 13.77 -0.98
CA ASP A 161 -6.94 13.71 0.47
C ASP A 161 -7.31 12.28 0.90
N LEU A 162 -6.40 11.62 1.62
CA LEU A 162 -6.69 10.31 2.19
C LEU A 162 -7.72 10.49 3.30
N ASP A 163 -8.65 9.55 3.38
CA ASP A 163 -9.64 9.54 4.46
C ASP A 163 -8.93 9.35 5.82
N GLU A 164 -9.28 10.18 6.81
CA GLU A 164 -8.63 10.18 8.12
C GLU A 164 -8.83 8.85 8.86
N ASP A 165 -10.05 8.27 8.80
CA ASP A 165 -10.34 7.00 9.46
C ASP A 165 -9.54 5.87 8.81
N ASN A 166 -9.35 5.93 7.49
CA ASN A 166 -8.50 4.97 6.76
C ASN A 166 -7.03 5.11 7.15
N LYS A 167 -6.51 6.34 7.30
CA LYS A 167 -5.13 6.58 7.74
C LYS A 167 -4.91 6.10 9.16
N GLU A 168 -5.84 6.40 10.06
CA GLU A 168 -5.75 5.96 11.44
C GLU A 168 -5.73 4.42 11.54
N ALA A 169 -6.64 3.75 10.82
CA ALA A 169 -6.67 2.29 10.78
C ALA A 169 -5.40 1.69 10.14
N ALA A 170 -4.84 2.31 9.11
CA ALA A 170 -3.60 1.87 8.48
C ALA A 170 -2.39 2.00 9.42
N ASN A 171 -2.32 3.09 10.18
CA ASN A 171 -1.31 3.32 11.21
C ASN A 171 -1.41 2.28 12.34
N GLU A 172 -2.63 2.04 12.84
CA GLU A 172 -2.88 1.01 13.87
C GLU A 172 -2.54 -0.39 13.34
N GLU A 173 -2.89 -0.72 12.09
CA GLU A 173 -2.55 -2.00 11.48
C GLU A 173 -1.05 -2.25 11.43
N LEU A 174 -0.26 -1.23 11.04
CA LEU A 174 1.20 -1.35 11.02
C LEU A 174 1.74 -1.69 12.42
N ILE A 175 1.29 -0.96 13.45
CA ILE A 175 1.79 -1.09 14.82
C ILE A 175 1.36 -2.44 15.41
N VAL A 176 0.08 -2.79 15.33
CA VAL A 176 -0.44 -4.07 15.84
C VAL A 176 0.26 -5.25 15.16
N THR A 177 0.47 -5.17 13.83
CA THR A 177 1.20 -6.21 13.10
C THR A 177 2.65 -6.31 13.56
N GLY A 178 3.32 -5.18 13.77
CA GLY A 178 4.71 -5.16 14.22
C GLY A 178 4.89 -5.68 15.64
N GLU A 179 4.01 -5.30 16.58
CA GLU A 179 3.99 -5.82 17.96
C GLU A 179 3.79 -7.33 17.97
N LEU A 180 2.79 -7.79 17.24
CA LEU A 180 2.55 -9.23 17.08
C LEU A 180 3.77 -9.93 16.45
N GLY A 181 4.44 -9.25 15.51
CA GLY A 181 5.66 -9.75 14.87
C GLY A 181 6.85 -9.92 15.81
N ASP A 182 6.92 -9.14 16.88
CA ASP A 182 7.94 -9.30 17.91
C ASP A 182 7.74 -10.60 18.69
N GLU A 183 6.52 -11.15 18.73
CA GLU A 183 6.19 -12.39 19.42
C GLU A 183 6.25 -13.63 18.52
N ILE A 184 5.67 -13.54 17.31
CA ILE A 184 5.52 -14.70 16.42
C ILE A 184 6.35 -14.61 15.12
N GLY A 185 7.05 -13.49 14.90
CA GLY A 185 7.79 -13.21 13.68
C GLY A 185 7.01 -12.29 12.73
N GLN A 186 7.72 -11.33 12.10
CA GLN A 186 7.10 -10.26 11.29
C GLN A 186 6.31 -10.78 10.08
N ASP A 187 6.82 -11.81 9.40
CA ASP A 187 6.16 -12.39 8.23
C ASP A 187 4.92 -13.21 8.65
N ASP A 188 4.97 -13.94 9.76
CA ASP A 188 3.85 -14.69 10.31
C ASP A 188 2.73 -13.75 10.80
N ALA A 189 3.08 -12.70 11.54
CA ALA A 189 2.13 -11.67 11.99
C ALA A 189 1.47 -10.96 10.80
N THR A 190 2.26 -10.55 9.81
CA THR A 190 1.75 -9.93 8.59
C THR A 190 0.75 -10.82 7.87
N ASN A 191 1.05 -12.13 7.78
CA ASN A 191 0.14 -13.09 7.14
C ASN A 191 -1.15 -13.29 7.94
N LEU A 192 -1.05 -13.43 9.27
CA LEU A 192 -2.23 -13.58 10.15
C LEU A 192 -3.16 -12.38 10.04
N ILE A 193 -2.64 -11.17 10.17
CA ILE A 193 -3.43 -9.92 10.04
C ILE A 193 -4.05 -9.81 8.65
N ASN A 194 -3.28 -10.10 7.59
CA ASN A 194 -3.79 -10.08 6.21
C ASN A 194 -4.93 -11.08 5.99
N GLU A 195 -4.87 -12.27 6.60
CA GLU A 195 -5.93 -13.27 6.48
C GLU A 195 -7.20 -12.83 7.19
N ILE A 196 -7.07 -12.38 8.45
CA ILE A 196 -8.22 -11.91 9.22
C ILE A 196 -8.89 -10.76 8.46
N LYS A 197 -8.13 -9.76 8.04
CA LYS A 197 -8.62 -8.63 7.25
C LYS A 197 -9.31 -9.09 5.96
N THR A 198 -8.73 -10.04 5.24
CA THR A 198 -9.33 -10.60 4.02
C THR A 198 -10.71 -11.20 4.29
N LYS A 199 -10.88 -11.91 5.41
CA LYS A 199 -12.19 -12.48 5.78
C LYS A 199 -13.16 -11.38 6.19
N VAL A 200 -12.76 -10.46 7.07
CA VAL A 200 -13.61 -9.37 7.56
C VAL A 200 -14.12 -8.53 6.38
N VAL A 201 -13.24 -8.02 5.53
CA VAL A 201 -13.64 -7.17 4.40
C VAL A 201 -14.49 -7.93 3.38
N LYS A 202 -14.24 -9.24 3.21
CA LYS A 202 -15.01 -10.06 2.27
C LYS A 202 -16.41 -10.40 2.79
N GLU A 203 -16.55 -10.70 4.07
CA GLU A 203 -17.80 -11.15 4.67
C GLU A 203 -18.67 -9.97 5.11
N SER A 204 -18.05 -8.78 5.32
CA SER A 204 -18.72 -7.55 5.75
C SER A 204 -19.67 -7.78 6.91
N PRO A 205 -19.18 -8.29 8.05
CA PRO A 205 -20.02 -8.63 9.19
C PRO A 205 -20.80 -7.42 9.71
N ALA A 206 -22.03 -7.66 10.17
CA ALA A 206 -22.95 -6.60 10.56
C ALA A 206 -22.80 -6.13 12.02
N SER A 207 -21.97 -6.82 12.80
CA SER A 207 -21.75 -6.51 14.23
C SER A 207 -20.33 -6.82 14.68
N GLU A 208 -19.87 -6.13 15.73
CA GLU A 208 -18.61 -6.40 16.41
C GLU A 208 -18.47 -7.87 16.85
N ASN A 209 -19.55 -8.51 17.31
CA ASN A 209 -19.51 -9.92 17.71
C ASN A 209 -19.16 -10.82 16.52
N GLU A 210 -19.72 -10.58 15.34
CA GLU A 210 -19.41 -11.34 14.14
C GLU A 210 -17.95 -11.10 13.67
N VAL A 211 -17.42 -9.86 13.79
CA VAL A 211 -16.02 -9.57 13.54
C VAL A 211 -15.14 -10.37 14.52
N ASN A 212 -15.48 -10.34 15.82
CA ASN A 212 -14.74 -11.03 16.86
C ASN A 212 -14.74 -12.56 16.63
N ASP A 213 -15.87 -13.13 16.21
CA ASP A 213 -15.98 -14.56 15.87
C ASP A 213 -15.07 -14.92 14.67
N ILE A 214 -14.95 -14.04 13.66
CA ILE A 214 -14.03 -14.22 12.54
C ILE A 214 -12.56 -14.20 13.02
N VAL A 215 -12.20 -13.27 13.90
CA VAL A 215 -10.86 -13.18 14.49
C VAL A 215 -10.52 -14.46 15.24
N ASP A 216 -11.40 -14.90 16.14
CA ASP A 216 -11.20 -16.11 16.96
C ASP A 216 -11.11 -17.36 16.07
N ASP A 217 -11.97 -17.47 15.03
CA ASP A 217 -11.94 -18.60 14.08
C ASP A 217 -10.60 -18.66 13.33
N VAL A 218 -10.09 -17.53 12.85
CA VAL A 218 -8.81 -17.51 12.14
C VAL A 218 -7.67 -17.85 13.07
N ILE A 219 -7.57 -17.20 14.24
CA ILE A 219 -6.49 -17.45 15.21
C ILE A 219 -6.48 -18.93 15.62
N SER A 220 -7.65 -19.55 15.81
CA SER A 220 -7.76 -20.96 16.21
C SER A 220 -7.17 -21.95 15.21
N ASN A 221 -6.90 -21.53 13.97
CA ASN A 221 -6.26 -22.36 12.95
C ASN A 221 -4.74 -22.36 13.03
N TYR A 222 -4.16 -21.52 13.91
CA TYR A 222 -2.73 -21.42 14.14
C TYR A 222 -2.39 -21.95 15.53
N ASP A 223 -1.17 -22.43 15.72
CA ASP A 223 -0.63 -22.86 17.02
C ASP A 223 0.20 -21.75 17.67
N TYR A 224 -0.28 -20.48 17.54
CA TYR A 224 0.34 -19.36 18.22
C TYR A 224 -0.22 -19.20 19.62
N ASN A 225 0.67 -18.96 20.59
CA ASN A 225 0.28 -18.68 21.98
C ASN A 225 0.17 -17.16 22.17
N LEU A 226 -0.86 -16.55 21.56
CA LEU A 226 -1.11 -15.13 21.69
C LEU A 226 -1.67 -14.78 23.06
N SER A 227 -1.27 -13.63 23.60
CA SER A 227 -1.86 -13.09 24.82
C SER A 227 -3.30 -12.60 24.57
N GLN A 228 -4.10 -12.50 25.63
CA GLN A 228 -5.44 -11.92 25.50
C GLN A 228 -5.39 -10.47 25.04
N ASP A 229 -4.37 -9.70 25.46
CA ASP A 229 -4.15 -8.32 25.03
C ASP A 229 -3.93 -8.22 23.52
N ASP A 230 -3.13 -9.13 22.94
CA ASP A 230 -2.92 -9.16 21.48
C ASP A 230 -4.20 -9.51 20.73
N ILE A 231 -4.95 -10.49 21.22
CA ILE A 231 -6.24 -10.87 20.63
C ILE A 231 -7.22 -9.69 20.68
N ASP A 232 -7.27 -8.98 21.79
CA ASP A 232 -8.14 -7.82 21.96
C ASP A 232 -7.72 -6.65 21.04
N LYS A 233 -6.41 -6.41 20.85
CA LYS A 233 -5.89 -5.44 19.88
C LYS A 233 -6.27 -5.82 18.44
N ILE A 234 -6.10 -7.09 18.06
CA ILE A 234 -6.50 -7.58 16.75
C ILE A 234 -8.01 -7.39 16.52
N LYS A 235 -8.84 -7.69 17.52
CA LYS A 235 -10.30 -7.49 17.46
C LYS A 235 -10.65 -6.02 17.28
N SER A 236 -10.03 -5.13 18.06
CA SER A 236 -10.22 -3.69 17.94
C SER A 236 -9.88 -3.18 16.53
N LEU A 237 -8.70 -3.53 16.03
CA LEU A 237 -8.25 -3.19 14.69
C LEU A 237 -9.22 -3.71 13.62
N MET A 238 -9.67 -4.95 13.71
CA MET A 238 -10.56 -5.54 12.70
C MET A 238 -11.96 -4.94 12.71
N ASN A 239 -12.47 -4.53 13.87
CA ASN A 239 -13.72 -3.76 13.96
C ASN A 239 -13.55 -2.39 13.28
N LYS A 240 -12.46 -1.67 13.54
CA LYS A 240 -12.14 -0.42 12.86
C LYS A 240 -12.06 -0.61 11.33
N ILE A 241 -11.34 -1.62 10.84
CA ILE A 241 -11.24 -1.92 9.40
C ILE A 241 -12.61 -2.28 8.79
N ASN A 242 -13.47 -2.99 9.51
CA ASN A 242 -14.82 -3.31 9.05
C ASN A 242 -15.67 -2.05 8.82
N ASP A 243 -15.53 -1.05 9.70
CA ASP A 243 -16.27 0.21 9.62
C ASP A 243 -15.83 1.09 8.42
N LEU A 244 -14.63 0.89 7.88
CA LEU A 244 -14.16 1.58 6.68
C LEU A 244 -14.93 1.20 5.41
N ASN A 245 -15.67 0.09 5.41
CA ASN A 245 -16.42 -0.42 4.26
C ASN A 245 -15.58 -0.58 2.99
N LEU A 246 -14.36 -1.09 3.12
CA LEU A 246 -13.44 -1.31 1.99
C LEU A 246 -14.07 -2.21 0.93
N ASP A 247 -13.95 -1.85 -0.36
CA ASP A 247 -14.45 -2.68 -1.45
C ASP A 247 -13.53 -3.90 -1.69
N TYR A 248 -13.97 -5.07 -1.24
CA TYR A 248 -13.25 -6.32 -1.42
C TYR A 248 -12.88 -6.60 -2.88
N SER A 249 -13.72 -6.23 -3.85
CA SER A 249 -13.48 -6.53 -5.26
C SER A 249 -12.25 -5.80 -5.80
N SER A 250 -11.99 -4.59 -5.31
CA SER A 250 -10.86 -3.76 -5.72
C SER A 250 -9.52 -4.20 -5.09
N ILE A 251 -9.54 -4.69 -3.83
CA ILE A 251 -8.32 -5.01 -3.07
C ILE A 251 -7.96 -6.49 -3.02
N LYS A 252 -8.88 -7.38 -3.43
CA LYS A 252 -8.74 -8.85 -3.35
C LYS A 252 -7.45 -9.38 -3.95
N SER A 253 -7.05 -8.86 -5.12
CA SER A 253 -5.84 -9.33 -5.81
C SER A 253 -4.58 -9.02 -5.00
N GLN A 254 -4.52 -7.89 -4.34
CA GLN A 254 -3.40 -7.43 -3.54
C GLN A 254 -3.31 -8.16 -2.20
N LEU A 255 -4.45 -8.37 -1.51
CA LEU A 255 -4.51 -9.20 -0.31
C LEU A 255 -4.00 -10.63 -0.58
N LYS A 256 -4.39 -11.19 -1.74
CA LYS A 256 -3.90 -12.50 -2.20
C LYS A 256 -2.41 -12.48 -2.52
N ASP A 257 -1.90 -11.41 -3.11
CA ASP A 257 -0.50 -11.25 -3.45
C ASP A 257 0.39 -11.21 -2.21
N ILE A 258 -0.04 -10.53 -1.13
CA ILE A 258 0.64 -10.55 0.17
C ILE A 258 0.78 -11.99 0.66
N SER A 259 -0.33 -12.73 0.73
CA SER A 259 -0.32 -14.14 1.19
C SER A 259 0.60 -15.02 0.33
N ASN A 260 0.63 -14.81 -0.98
CA ASN A 260 1.49 -15.59 -1.88
C ASN A 260 2.97 -15.25 -1.68
N THR A 261 3.30 -13.97 -1.50
CA THR A 261 4.69 -13.51 -1.29
C THR A 261 5.24 -14.04 0.05
N LEU A 262 4.41 -14.05 1.09
CA LEU A 262 4.81 -14.53 2.42
C LEU A 262 4.93 -16.05 2.49
N LYS A 263 4.14 -16.78 1.69
CA LYS A 263 4.12 -18.24 1.69
C LYS A 263 5.50 -18.90 1.56
N ASP A 264 6.37 -18.32 0.74
CA ASP A 264 7.71 -18.85 0.51
C ASP A 264 8.71 -18.42 1.62
N LYS A 265 8.38 -17.39 2.40
CA LYS A 265 9.20 -16.87 3.50
C LYS A 265 8.90 -17.55 4.84
N ILE A 266 7.65 -17.97 5.05
CA ILE A 266 7.22 -18.61 6.29
C ILE A 266 7.72 -20.05 6.32
N SER A 267 8.58 -20.35 7.29
CA SER A 267 9.33 -21.62 7.36
C SER A 267 8.66 -22.71 8.21
N SER A 268 7.57 -22.43 8.92
CA SER A 268 6.92 -23.41 9.81
C SER A 268 6.11 -24.45 9.01
N GLU A 269 6.15 -25.73 9.47
CA GLU A 269 5.31 -26.78 8.87
C GLU A 269 3.81 -26.50 9.06
N GLU A 270 3.45 -25.75 10.10
CA GLU A 270 2.08 -25.30 10.40
C GLU A 270 1.60 -24.30 9.37
N ALA A 271 2.44 -23.33 9.01
CA ALA A 271 2.14 -22.38 7.94
C ALA A 271 1.94 -23.08 6.57
N LYS A 272 2.70 -24.13 6.26
CA LYS A 272 2.50 -24.93 5.04
C LYS A 272 1.15 -25.64 5.02
N GLY A 273 0.71 -26.18 6.15
CA GLY A 273 -0.62 -26.78 6.31
C GLY A 273 -1.74 -25.76 6.11
N PHE A 274 -1.51 -24.55 6.56
CA PHE A 274 -2.41 -23.41 6.44
C PHE A 274 -2.55 -22.91 4.99
N PHE A 275 -1.46 -22.67 4.26
CA PHE A 275 -1.53 -22.27 2.84
C PHE A 275 -2.30 -23.28 1.97
N SER A 276 -2.28 -24.56 2.34
CA SER A 276 -3.13 -25.57 1.68
C SER A 276 -4.62 -25.33 1.97
N LYS A 277 -4.97 -24.85 3.18
CA LYS A 277 -6.36 -24.49 3.55
C LYS A 277 -6.82 -23.19 2.88
N ILE A 278 -5.97 -22.16 2.81
CA ILE A 278 -6.26 -20.91 2.06
C ILE A 278 -6.48 -21.21 0.58
N GLY A 279 -5.61 -21.99 -0.06
CA GLY A 279 -5.81 -22.43 -1.45
C GLY A 279 -7.15 -23.12 -1.66
N SER A 280 -7.58 -23.96 -0.70
CA SER A 280 -8.89 -24.62 -0.72
C SER A 280 -10.03 -23.65 -0.45
N PHE A 281 -9.85 -22.64 0.38
CA PHE A 281 -10.82 -21.59 0.67
C PHE A 281 -11.10 -20.73 -0.58
N PHE A 282 -10.06 -20.19 -1.23
CA PHE A 282 -10.23 -19.45 -2.49
C PHE A 282 -10.85 -20.31 -3.60
N SER A 283 -10.54 -21.61 -3.64
CA SER A 283 -11.16 -22.54 -4.61
C SER A 283 -12.64 -22.83 -4.30
N LYS A 284 -13.01 -22.95 -3.02
CA LYS A 284 -14.42 -23.14 -2.60
C LYS A 284 -15.26 -21.89 -2.89
N VAL A 285 -14.68 -20.70 -2.67
CA VAL A 285 -15.33 -19.43 -2.99
C VAL A 285 -15.56 -19.28 -4.49
N GLY A 286 -14.58 -19.60 -5.32
CA GLY A 286 -14.75 -19.60 -6.78
C GLY A 286 -15.86 -20.57 -7.23
N LYS A 287 -15.99 -21.74 -6.61
CA LYS A 287 -17.08 -22.70 -6.88
C LYS A 287 -18.43 -22.20 -6.36
N PHE A 288 -18.49 -21.53 -5.22
CA PHE A 288 -19.73 -20.97 -4.68
C PHE A 288 -20.32 -19.91 -5.62
N PHE A 289 -19.50 -18.96 -6.09
CA PHE A 289 -19.95 -17.95 -7.06
C PHE A 289 -20.31 -18.55 -8.42
N SER A 290 -19.56 -19.55 -8.89
CA SER A 290 -19.89 -20.28 -10.12
C SER A 290 -21.26 -21.00 -9.98
N ASN A 291 -21.53 -21.62 -8.85
CA ASN A 291 -22.82 -22.31 -8.59
C ASN A 291 -23.96 -21.30 -8.42
N LEU A 292 -23.73 -20.17 -7.75
CA LEU A 292 -24.73 -19.10 -7.60
C LEU A 292 -25.06 -18.47 -8.97
N TRP A 293 -24.06 -18.21 -9.80
CA TRP A 293 -24.23 -17.69 -11.15
C TRP A 293 -25.06 -18.67 -12.01
N ASN A 294 -24.73 -19.95 -11.97
CA ASN A 294 -25.49 -20.99 -12.70
C ASN A 294 -26.91 -21.14 -12.19
N SER A 295 -27.19 -20.88 -10.90
CA SER A 295 -28.56 -20.95 -10.35
C SER A 295 -29.41 -19.72 -10.64
N ILE A 296 -28.77 -18.58 -10.99
CA ILE A 296 -29.50 -17.35 -11.38
C ILE A 296 -29.73 -17.30 -12.90
N THR A 297 -28.92 -18.01 -13.69
CA THR A 297 -28.98 -18.02 -15.16
C THR A 297 -29.67 -19.23 -15.74
N SER A 298 -30.12 -20.20 -14.92
CA SER A 298 -30.96 -21.33 -15.29
C SER A 298 -32.40 -21.12 -14.83
#